data_91d06deebf02efa316a06e91afc24185
#
_entry.id   91d06deebf02efa316a06e91afc24185
#
_cell.length_a   1.000
_cell.length_b   1.000
_cell.length_c   1.000
_cell.angle_alpha   90.00
_cell.angle_beta   90.00
_cell.angle_gamma   90.00
#
_symmetry.space_group_name_H-M   'P 1'
#
loop_
_entity.id
_entity.type
_entity.pdbx_description
1 polymer ?
#
loop_
_entity_poly.entity_id
_entity_poly.type
_entity_poly.pdbx_seq_one_letter_code
_entity_poly.pdbx_strand_id
1 'polypeptide(L)'
;MMMTTSLRDELILSHMPQVELLARRLHRRCPQVELDDLISVGTIGLIHATDRYDESKGWLLKTLAEHRIRGAMLDYLRQIDPLPRTVRRFQKQRDVVIAQMAAAGEAPSH
;
A
#
# COMPACT_ATOMS: atom_id res chain seq x y z
N MET A 1 2.16 5.46 -23.74
CA MET A 1 2.25 6.92 -23.60
C MET A 1 2.51 7.29 -22.15
N MET A 2 3.44 8.17 -21.93
CA MET A 2 3.75 8.58 -20.56
C MET A 2 2.62 9.45 -20.01
N MET A 3 2.24 9.14 -18.76
CA MET A 3 1.31 9.95 -18.02
C MET A 3 1.92 11.33 -17.78
N THR A 4 1.14 12.40 -17.99
CA THR A 4 1.62 13.74 -17.67
C THR A 4 1.78 13.90 -16.17
N THR A 5 2.65 14.79 -15.73
CA THR A 5 2.84 15.09 -14.31
C THR A 5 1.53 15.49 -13.66
N SER A 6 0.71 16.31 -14.34
CA SER A 6 -0.58 16.75 -13.81
C SER A 6 -1.54 15.58 -13.58
N LEU A 7 -1.64 14.69 -14.57
CA LEU A 7 -2.52 13.53 -14.44
C LEU A 7 -2.03 12.57 -13.34
N ARG A 8 -0.73 12.38 -13.28
CA ARG A 8 -0.10 11.57 -12.25
C ARG A 8 -0.41 12.12 -10.86
N ASP A 9 -0.24 13.43 -10.68
CA ASP A 9 -0.51 14.08 -9.41
C ASP A 9 -1.99 13.97 -9.03
N GLU A 10 -2.90 14.13 -9.99
CA GLU A 10 -4.33 13.97 -9.75
C GLU A 10 -4.67 12.56 -9.28
N LEU A 11 -4.06 11.54 -9.89
CA LEU A 11 -4.29 10.15 -9.48
C LEU A 11 -3.77 9.91 -8.07
N ILE A 12 -2.60 10.43 -7.75
CA ILE A 12 -2.03 10.29 -6.41
C ILE A 12 -2.97 10.95 -5.40
N LEU A 13 -3.37 12.19 -5.65
CA LEU A 13 -4.24 12.93 -4.74
C LEU A 13 -5.59 12.23 -4.56
N SER A 14 -6.15 11.66 -5.62
CA SER A 14 -7.45 11.00 -5.55
C SER A 14 -7.40 9.72 -4.71
N HIS A 15 -6.23 9.13 -4.52
CA HIS A 15 -6.06 7.91 -3.73
C HIS A 15 -5.47 8.17 -2.34
N MET A 16 -5.19 9.43 -1.98
CA MET A 16 -4.68 9.76 -0.66
C MET A 16 -5.60 9.34 0.48
N PRO A 17 -6.94 9.44 0.36
CA PRO A 17 -7.82 8.93 1.41
C PRO A 17 -7.58 7.46 1.75
N GLN A 18 -7.19 6.67 0.76
CA GLN A 18 -6.84 5.26 0.96
C GLN A 18 -5.58 5.12 1.83
N VAL A 19 -4.58 5.98 1.61
CA VAL A 19 -3.36 6.00 2.43
C VAL A 19 -3.72 6.34 3.88
N GLU A 20 -4.52 7.38 4.08
CA GLU A 20 -4.91 7.80 5.42
C GLU A 20 -5.69 6.71 6.16
N LEU A 21 -6.60 6.06 5.47
CA LEU A 21 -7.41 4.99 6.07
C LEU A 21 -6.52 3.84 6.53
N LEU A 22 -5.61 3.39 5.69
CA LEU A 22 -4.70 2.29 6.02
C LEU A 22 -3.74 2.69 7.14
N ALA A 23 -3.24 3.93 7.10
CA ALA A 23 -2.34 4.43 8.14
C ALA A 23 -3.03 4.47 9.49
N ARG A 24 -4.29 4.95 9.54
CA ARG A 24 -5.04 5.02 10.79
C ARG A 24 -5.35 3.64 11.35
N ARG A 25 -5.66 2.69 10.49
CA ARG A 25 -5.89 1.31 10.92
C ARG A 25 -4.64 0.71 11.55
N LEU A 26 -3.50 0.92 10.93
CA LEU A 26 -2.24 0.38 11.42
C LEU A 26 -1.79 1.11 12.68
N HIS A 27 -1.99 2.43 12.74
CA HIS A 27 -1.64 3.23 13.92
C HIS A 27 -2.41 2.78 15.15
N ARG A 28 -3.67 2.38 15.01
CA ARG A 28 -4.45 1.87 16.14
C ARG A 28 -3.82 0.64 16.78
N ARG A 29 -3.12 -0.16 15.99
CA ARG A 29 -2.47 -1.38 16.49
C ARG A 29 -1.03 -1.15 16.91
N CYS A 30 -0.42 -0.09 16.40
CA CYS A 30 0.96 0.28 16.72
C CYS A 30 1.02 1.77 17.09
N PRO A 31 0.40 2.15 18.22
CA PRO A 31 0.27 3.56 18.57
C PRO A 31 1.59 4.25 18.90
N GLN A 32 2.65 3.49 19.14
CA GLN A 32 3.97 4.04 19.38
C GLN A 32 4.62 4.59 18.11
N VAL A 33 4.08 4.28 16.95
CA VAL A 33 4.58 4.80 15.67
C VAL A 33 3.77 6.02 15.29
N GLU A 34 4.45 7.07 14.84
CA GLU A 34 3.79 8.32 14.45
C GLU A 34 2.87 8.09 13.24
N LEU A 35 1.64 8.60 13.33
CA LEU A 35 0.69 8.49 12.24
C LEU A 35 1.21 9.16 10.98
N ASP A 36 1.84 10.35 11.12
CA ASP A 36 2.38 11.08 9.98
C ASP A 36 3.47 10.31 9.26
N ASP A 37 4.27 9.55 10.00
CA ASP A 37 5.30 8.71 9.38
C ASP A 37 4.66 7.58 8.55
N LEU A 38 3.61 6.98 9.07
CA LEU A 38 2.89 5.95 8.33
C LEU A 38 2.24 6.51 7.06
N ILE A 39 1.68 7.72 7.15
CA ILE A 39 1.09 8.38 5.98
C ILE A 39 2.17 8.68 4.95
N SER A 40 3.32 9.19 5.39
CA SER A 40 4.42 9.51 4.47
C SER A 40 4.93 8.27 3.74
N VAL A 41 5.15 7.19 4.48
CA VAL A 41 5.64 5.93 3.91
C VAL A 41 4.59 5.33 2.97
N GLY A 42 3.32 5.37 3.37
CA GLY A 42 2.23 4.87 2.53
C GLY A 42 2.09 5.68 1.25
N THR A 43 2.34 6.98 1.31
CA THR A 43 2.31 7.85 0.13
C THR A 43 3.40 7.42 -0.87
N ILE A 44 4.58 7.05 -0.39
CA ILE A 44 5.63 6.53 -1.27
C ILE A 44 5.15 5.26 -1.98
N GLY A 45 4.48 4.36 -1.24
CA GLY A 45 3.90 3.16 -1.83
C GLY A 45 2.86 3.48 -2.90
N LEU A 46 2.02 4.48 -2.65
CA LEU A 46 1.02 4.95 -3.62
C LEU A 46 1.69 5.52 -4.88
N ILE A 47 2.74 6.31 -4.70
CA ILE A 47 3.49 6.86 -5.84
C ILE A 47 4.05 5.74 -6.71
N HIS A 48 4.66 4.74 -6.10
CA HIS A 48 5.18 3.58 -6.82
C HIS A 48 4.08 2.84 -7.58
N ALA A 49 2.92 2.65 -6.95
CA ALA A 49 1.80 2.00 -7.59
C ALA A 49 1.32 2.79 -8.81
N THR A 50 1.20 4.11 -8.67
CA THR A 50 0.76 4.98 -9.75
C THR A 50 1.74 4.93 -10.93
N ASP A 51 3.03 4.99 -10.63
CA ASP A 51 4.07 4.99 -11.68
C ASP A 51 4.17 3.64 -12.40
N ARG A 52 3.79 2.56 -11.75
CA ARG A 52 3.86 1.21 -12.33
C ARG A 52 2.52 0.70 -12.85
N TYR A 53 1.47 1.49 -12.70
CA TYR A 53 0.15 1.07 -13.12
C TYR A 53 0.08 0.92 -14.64
N ASP A 54 -0.50 -0.20 -15.07
CA ASP A 54 -0.71 -0.51 -16.47
C ASP A 54 -2.13 -1.08 -16.59
N GLU A 55 -3.05 -0.26 -17.08
CA GLU A 55 -4.44 -0.68 -17.19
C GLU A 55 -4.67 -1.81 -18.19
N SER A 56 -3.71 -2.04 -19.10
CA SER A 56 -3.80 -3.15 -20.05
C SER A 56 -3.74 -4.51 -19.35
N LYS A 57 -3.28 -4.55 -18.11
CA LYS A 57 -3.22 -5.78 -17.32
C LYS A 57 -4.53 -6.09 -16.60
N GLY A 58 -5.55 -5.28 -16.78
CA GLY A 58 -6.88 -5.56 -16.27
C GLY A 58 -7.09 -5.29 -14.78
N TRP A 59 -6.18 -4.56 -14.14
CA TRP A 59 -6.27 -4.30 -12.70
C TRP A 59 -6.76 -2.90 -12.41
N LEU A 60 -7.42 -2.74 -11.28
CA LEU A 60 -7.74 -1.42 -10.78
C LEU A 60 -6.53 -0.84 -10.08
N LEU A 61 -6.26 0.45 -10.32
CA LEU A 61 -5.22 1.16 -9.60
C LEU A 61 -5.45 1.10 -8.09
N LYS A 62 -6.71 1.17 -7.67
CA LYS A 62 -7.07 1.08 -6.25
C LYS A 62 -6.52 -0.20 -5.60
N THR A 63 -6.65 -1.32 -6.26
CA THR A 63 -6.18 -2.60 -5.75
C THR A 63 -4.67 -2.65 -5.65
N LEU A 64 -3.99 -2.22 -6.71
CA LEU A 64 -2.53 -2.16 -6.72
C LEU A 64 -2.02 -1.19 -5.66
N ALA A 65 -2.66 -0.03 -5.54
CA ALA A 65 -2.29 0.99 -4.57
C ALA A 65 -2.42 0.46 -3.13
N GLU A 66 -3.54 -0.19 -2.80
CA GLU A 66 -3.72 -0.73 -1.47
C GLU A 66 -2.61 -1.71 -1.11
N HIS A 67 -2.26 -2.57 -2.04
CA HIS A 67 -1.19 -3.55 -1.82
C HIS A 67 0.16 -2.87 -1.58
N ARG A 68 0.49 -1.89 -2.41
CA ARG A 68 1.77 -1.18 -2.31
C ARG A 68 1.86 -0.29 -1.07
N ILE A 69 0.76 0.40 -0.74
CA ILE A 69 0.68 1.25 0.45
C ILE A 69 0.90 0.41 1.70
N ARG A 70 0.16 -0.69 1.82
CA ARG A 70 0.25 -1.57 2.98
C ARG A 70 1.65 -2.18 3.09
N GLY A 71 2.20 -2.64 1.98
CA GLY A 71 3.55 -3.21 1.96
C GLY A 71 4.60 -2.22 2.44
N ALA A 72 4.53 -0.97 1.97
CA ALA A 72 5.48 0.06 2.36
C ALA A 72 5.40 0.34 3.87
N MET A 73 4.19 0.44 4.42
CA MET A 73 4.00 0.67 5.85
C MET A 73 4.55 -0.47 6.70
N LEU A 74 4.28 -1.71 6.30
CA LEU A 74 4.76 -2.88 7.03
C LEU A 74 6.28 -3.00 6.96
N ASP A 75 6.88 -2.69 5.82
CA ASP A 75 8.33 -2.69 5.68
C ASP A 75 8.97 -1.64 6.58
N TYR A 76 8.36 -0.46 6.66
CA TYR A 76 8.82 0.59 7.56
C TYR A 76 8.80 0.13 9.01
N LEU A 77 7.69 -0.45 9.45
CA LEU A 77 7.57 -0.95 10.82
C LEU A 77 8.61 -2.02 11.14
N ARG A 78 8.90 -2.86 10.16
CA ARG A 78 9.92 -3.90 10.32
C ARG A 78 11.32 -3.33 10.54
N GLN A 79 11.59 -2.17 9.93
CA GLN A 79 12.90 -1.53 10.03
C GLN A 79 13.12 -0.81 11.35
N ILE A 80 12.07 -0.24 11.93
CA ILE A 80 12.22 0.64 13.10
C ILE A 80 12.03 -0.09 14.42
N ASP A 81 11.46 -1.30 14.43
CA ASP A 81 11.16 -1.99 15.68
C ASP A 81 11.12 -3.50 15.45
N PRO A 82 11.56 -4.30 16.46
CA PRO A 82 11.28 -5.73 16.44
C PRO A 82 9.79 -5.95 16.26
N LEU A 83 9.40 -6.85 15.36
CA LEU A 83 8.02 -6.99 14.93
C LEU A 83 7.07 -7.36 16.08
N PRO A 84 6.14 -6.46 16.48
CA PRO A 84 5.08 -6.84 17.39
C PRO A 84 4.20 -7.92 16.76
N ARG A 85 3.51 -8.68 17.61
CA ARG A 85 2.59 -9.71 17.13
C ARG A 85 1.56 -9.18 16.14
N THR A 86 1.08 -7.96 16.39
CA THR A 86 0.08 -7.34 15.52
C THR A 86 0.62 -7.13 14.11
N VAL A 87 1.87 -6.69 13.97
CA VAL A 87 2.48 -6.48 12.67
C VAL A 87 2.66 -7.82 11.94
N ARG A 88 3.08 -8.85 12.67
CA ARG A 88 3.20 -10.18 12.09
C ARG A 88 1.86 -10.71 11.59
N ARG A 89 0.79 -10.42 12.33
CA ARG A 89 -0.55 -10.80 11.91
C ARG A 89 -0.96 -10.10 10.63
N PHE A 90 -0.65 -8.82 10.50
CA PHE A 90 -0.91 -8.08 9.26
C PHE A 90 -0.14 -8.64 8.09
N GLN A 91 1.11 -9.00 8.30
CA GLN A 91 1.91 -9.61 7.24
C GLN A 91 1.30 -10.93 6.78
N LYS A 92 0.83 -11.74 7.73
CA LYS A 92 0.16 -13.00 7.41
C LYS A 92 -1.11 -12.77 6.60
N GLN A 93 -1.92 -11.79 7.00
CA GLN A 93 -3.13 -11.46 6.27
C GLN A 93 -2.82 -10.99 4.85
N ARG A 94 -1.79 -10.15 4.71
CA ARG A 94 -1.34 -9.71 3.40
C ARG A 94 -0.95 -10.89 2.52
N ASP A 95 -0.15 -11.80 3.06
CA ASP A 95 0.33 -12.95 2.32
C ASP A 95 -0.81 -13.87 1.89
N VAL A 96 -1.79 -14.05 2.77
CA VAL A 96 -2.99 -14.84 2.46
C VAL A 96 -3.76 -14.19 1.33
N VAL A 97 -3.97 -12.87 1.38
CA VAL A 97 -4.70 -12.15 0.33
C VAL A 97 -3.96 -12.24 -1.00
N ILE A 98 -2.64 -12.08 -0.99
CA ILE A 98 -1.83 -12.20 -2.21
C ILE A 98 -1.97 -13.61 -2.79
N ALA A 99 -1.90 -14.63 -1.94
CA ALA A 99 -2.05 -16.01 -2.40
C ALA A 99 -3.43 -16.27 -2.98
N GLN A 100 -4.48 -15.71 -2.37
CA GLN A 100 -5.85 -15.84 -2.86
C GLN A 100 -6.00 -15.14 -4.21
N MET A 101 -5.43 -13.96 -4.36
CA MET A 101 -5.46 -13.22 -5.61
C MET A 101 -4.73 -13.99 -6.72
N ALA A 102 -3.59 -14.56 -6.40
CA ALA A 102 -2.82 -15.36 -7.34
C ALA A 102 -3.62 -16.59 -7.79
N ALA A 103 -4.28 -17.26 -6.84
CA ALA A 103 -5.09 -18.44 -7.13
C ALA A 103 -6.29 -18.08 -8.00
N ALA A 104 -6.83 -16.88 -7.83
CA ALA A 104 -7.96 -16.40 -8.63
C ALA A 104 -7.54 -15.80 -9.98
N GLY A 105 -6.24 -15.74 -10.28
CA GLY A 105 -5.74 -15.12 -11.48
C GLY A 105 -5.68 -13.60 -11.40
N GLU A 106 -5.79 -13.04 -10.21
CA GLU A 106 -5.80 -11.60 -9.98
C GLU A 106 -4.51 -11.14 -9.31
N ALA A 107 -3.43 -11.87 -9.50
CA ALA A 107 -2.17 -11.57 -8.85
C ALA A 107 -1.64 -10.18 -9.25
N PRO A 108 -1.27 -9.35 -8.27
CA PRO A 108 -0.65 -8.06 -8.58
C PRO A 108 0.69 -8.27 -9.26
N SER A 109 0.92 -7.52 -10.33
CA SER A 109 2.24 -7.51 -10.94
C SER A 109 3.15 -6.63 -10.09
N HIS A 110 4.29 -7.10 -9.81
CA HIS A 110 5.26 -6.38 -8.98
C HIS A 110 6.34 -5.77 -9.84
#